data_ef42a9bf0304faf20491864611eb0467
#
_entry.id   ef42a9bf0304faf20491864611eb0467
#
_cell.length_a   1.000
_cell.length_b   1.000
_cell.length_c   1.000
_cell.angle_alpha   90.00
_cell.angle_beta   90.00
_cell.angle_gamma   90.00
#
_symmetry.space_group_name_H-M   'P 1'
#
loop_
_entity.id
_entity.type
_entity.pdbx_description
1 polymer ?
#
loop_
_entity_poly.entity_id
_entity_poly.type
_entity_poly.pdbx_seq_one_letter_code
_entity_poly.pdbx_strand_id
1 'polypeptide(L)'
;MKTRGFIGLGIMGFPMAGYISKKYPTLVFNRSVAKAENWVKTYKGEIGNSPAELGNVCEEIYMCIGNDDDVREVISGENGILSSISPGGIIVDHTTTSSILSSEMSEMCLKKGVHYI
;
A
#
# COMPACT_ATOMS: atom_id res chain seq x y z
N MET A 1 11.95 -15.08 0.15
CA MET A 1 11.85 -13.61 0.23
C MET A 1 10.44 -13.21 0.63
N LYS A 2 10.35 -12.20 1.47
CA LYS A 2 9.06 -11.71 1.93
C LYS A 2 8.33 -10.94 0.84
N THR A 3 7.01 -11.10 0.80
CA THR A 3 6.17 -10.39 -0.16
C THR A 3 6.10 -8.91 0.19
N ARG A 4 6.24 -8.06 -0.82
CA ARG A 4 6.05 -6.62 -0.72
C ARG A 4 4.65 -6.27 -1.20
N GLY A 5 4.03 -5.29 -0.57
CA GLY A 5 2.73 -4.79 -1.00
C GLY A 5 2.88 -3.46 -1.74
N PHE A 6 2.01 -3.21 -2.71
CA PHE A 6 1.96 -1.92 -3.37
C PHE A 6 0.51 -1.51 -3.62
N ILE A 7 0.16 -0.31 -3.18
CA ILE A 7 -1.19 0.23 -3.33
C ILE A 7 -1.15 1.51 -4.17
N GLY A 8 -1.96 1.54 -5.22
CA GLY A 8 -2.06 2.70 -6.10
C GLY A 8 -1.28 2.52 -7.39
N LEU A 9 -1.97 2.12 -8.45
CA LEU A 9 -1.36 1.79 -9.73
C LEU A 9 -1.65 2.86 -10.79
N GLY A 10 -1.55 4.13 -10.40
CA GLY A 10 -1.64 5.25 -11.32
C GLY A 10 -0.37 5.40 -12.15
N ILE A 11 -0.22 6.56 -12.78
CA ILE A 11 0.91 6.81 -13.69
C ILE A 11 2.26 6.56 -13.02
N MET A 12 2.42 6.98 -11.78
CA MET A 12 3.69 6.80 -11.05
C MET A 12 3.77 5.44 -10.36
N GLY A 13 2.68 5.01 -9.74
CA GLY A 13 2.67 3.77 -8.98
C GLY A 13 2.85 2.52 -9.82
N PHE A 14 2.27 2.52 -11.02
CA PHE A 14 2.33 1.37 -11.92
C PHE A 14 3.77 0.91 -12.20
N PRO A 15 4.67 1.80 -12.68
CA PRO A 15 6.06 1.40 -12.90
C PRO A 15 6.85 1.19 -11.61
N MET A 16 6.52 1.90 -10.54
CA MET A 16 7.19 1.71 -9.25
C MET A 16 6.95 0.30 -8.72
N ALA A 17 5.70 -0.16 -8.75
CA ALA A 17 5.36 -1.52 -8.35
C ALA A 17 6.06 -2.55 -9.24
N GLY A 18 6.17 -2.24 -10.54
CA GLY A 18 6.90 -3.08 -11.48
C GLY A 18 8.37 -3.25 -11.12
N TYR A 19 9.01 -2.18 -10.68
CA TYR A 19 10.40 -2.25 -10.22
C TYR A 19 10.54 -3.18 -9.03
N ILE A 20 9.65 -3.04 -8.07
CA ILE A 20 9.66 -3.88 -6.86
C ILE A 20 9.48 -5.36 -7.24
N SER A 21 8.56 -5.64 -8.16
CA SER A 21 8.24 -7.00 -8.58
C SER A 21 9.40 -7.72 -9.27
N LYS A 22 10.37 -6.99 -9.77
CA LYS A 22 11.57 -7.60 -10.36
C LYS A 22 12.47 -8.24 -9.32
N LYS A 23 12.38 -7.81 -8.07
CA LYS A 23 13.26 -8.28 -6.99
C LYS A 23 12.54 -9.07 -5.90
N TYR A 24 11.24 -8.82 -5.71
CA TYR A 24 10.47 -9.41 -4.60
C TYR A 24 9.12 -9.91 -5.08
N PRO A 25 8.60 -10.97 -4.45
CA PRO A 25 7.19 -11.32 -4.66
C PRO A 25 6.35 -10.10 -4.29
N THR A 26 5.40 -9.74 -5.15
CA THR A 26 4.64 -8.48 -4.98
C THR A 26 3.16 -8.73 -5.05
N LEU A 27 2.43 -8.16 -4.08
CA LEU A 27 0.98 -8.18 -4.02
C LEU A 27 0.50 -6.75 -4.20
N VAL A 28 -0.32 -6.52 -5.23
CA VAL A 28 -0.78 -5.16 -5.55
C VAL A 28 -2.26 -5.01 -5.25
N PHE A 29 -2.64 -3.77 -4.92
CA PHE A 29 -4.05 -3.39 -4.81
C PHE A 29 -4.26 -2.04 -5.48
N ASN A 30 -5.35 -1.93 -6.22
CA ASN A 30 -5.81 -0.67 -6.77
C ASN A 30 -7.32 -0.65 -6.71
N ARG A 31 -7.91 0.49 -6.35
CA ARG A 31 -9.36 0.62 -6.26
C ARG A 31 -10.03 0.26 -7.59
N SER A 32 -9.43 0.66 -8.72
CA SER A 32 -9.87 0.21 -10.03
C SER A 32 -9.26 -1.15 -10.33
N VAL A 33 -10.08 -2.18 -10.33
CA VAL A 33 -9.65 -3.56 -10.58
C VAL A 33 -9.02 -3.71 -11.97
N ALA A 34 -9.52 -2.97 -12.95
CA ALA A 34 -8.99 -3.02 -14.31
C ALA A 34 -7.51 -2.65 -14.38
N LYS A 35 -7.08 -1.68 -13.56
CA LYS A 35 -5.66 -1.29 -13.52
C LYS A 35 -4.80 -2.38 -12.89
N ALA A 36 -5.30 -3.03 -11.85
CA ALA A 36 -4.59 -4.14 -11.23
C ALA A 36 -4.47 -5.32 -12.18
N GLU A 37 -5.51 -5.63 -12.91
CA GLU A 37 -5.49 -6.68 -13.91
C GLU A 37 -4.50 -6.39 -15.03
N ASN A 38 -4.44 -5.14 -15.48
CA ASN A 38 -3.46 -4.71 -16.47
C ASN A 38 -2.03 -4.81 -15.93
N TRP A 39 -1.83 -4.49 -14.66
CA TRP A 39 -0.51 -4.56 -14.05
C TRP A 39 0.02 -6.00 -14.03
N VAL A 40 -0.80 -6.98 -13.65
CA VAL A 40 -0.34 -8.38 -13.60
C VAL A 40 -0.12 -9.00 -14.98
N LYS A 41 -0.65 -8.36 -16.03
CA LYS A 41 -0.32 -8.75 -17.41
C LYS A 41 1.04 -8.22 -17.84
N THR A 42 1.49 -7.14 -17.23
CA THR A 42 2.73 -6.46 -17.59
C THR A 42 3.90 -6.88 -16.71
N TYR A 43 3.65 -7.07 -15.43
CA TYR A 43 4.67 -7.44 -14.44
C TYR A 43 4.27 -8.71 -13.69
N LYS A 44 5.25 -9.35 -13.09
CA LYS A 44 5.02 -10.56 -12.31
C LYS A 44 4.58 -10.21 -10.89
N GLY A 45 3.41 -10.67 -10.49
CA GLY A 45 2.87 -10.44 -9.15
C GLY A 45 1.42 -10.88 -9.06
N GLU A 46 0.80 -10.62 -7.94
CA GLU A 46 -0.58 -11.01 -7.68
C GLU A 46 -1.42 -9.82 -7.22
N ILE A 47 -2.74 -9.95 -7.32
CA ILE A 47 -3.70 -8.92 -6.94
C ILE A 47 -4.28 -9.25 -5.57
N GLY A 48 -4.24 -8.28 -4.65
CA GLY A 48 -4.96 -8.35 -3.41
C GLY A 48 -6.35 -7.75 -3.56
N ASN A 49 -7.28 -8.19 -2.75
CA ASN A 49 -8.68 -7.75 -2.82
C ASN A 49 -8.99 -6.53 -1.96
N SER A 50 -8.09 -6.18 -1.05
CA SER A 50 -8.24 -5.02 -0.18
C SER A 50 -6.90 -4.63 0.41
N PRO A 51 -6.78 -3.38 0.92
CA PRO A 51 -5.57 -2.99 1.68
C PRO A 51 -5.33 -3.90 2.89
N ALA A 52 -6.40 -4.36 3.55
CA ALA A 52 -6.29 -5.26 4.68
C ALA A 52 -5.66 -6.60 4.30
N GLU A 53 -5.94 -7.09 3.10
CA GLU A 53 -5.30 -8.32 2.62
C GLU A 53 -3.80 -8.13 2.47
N LEU A 54 -3.36 -6.98 1.96
CA LEU A 54 -1.94 -6.67 1.91
C LEU A 54 -1.33 -6.57 3.30
N GLY A 55 -2.05 -5.94 4.23
CA GLY A 55 -1.59 -5.83 5.62
C GLY A 55 -1.41 -7.19 6.29
N ASN A 56 -2.26 -8.15 5.94
CA ASN A 56 -2.19 -9.48 6.50
C ASN A 56 -1.00 -10.30 5.96
N VAL A 57 -0.60 -10.05 4.73
CA VAL A 57 0.45 -10.83 4.03
C VAL A 57 1.81 -10.15 4.09
N CYS A 58 1.84 -8.82 4.03
CA CYS A 58 3.08 -8.06 3.83
C CYS A 58 3.51 -7.34 5.09
N GLU A 59 4.83 -7.33 5.34
CA GLU A 59 5.40 -6.49 6.39
C GLU A 59 5.74 -5.10 5.88
N GLU A 60 5.92 -4.96 4.58
CA GLU A 60 6.35 -3.72 3.93
C GLU A 60 5.38 -3.40 2.81
N ILE A 61 4.70 -2.27 2.91
CA ILE A 61 3.68 -1.85 1.95
C ILE A 61 4.00 -0.45 1.47
N TYR A 62 4.07 -0.30 0.15
CA TYR A 62 4.31 0.98 -0.52
C TYR A 62 3.00 1.53 -1.04
N MET A 63 2.85 2.84 -1.03
CA MET A 63 1.63 3.51 -1.50
C MET A 63 1.96 4.67 -2.42
N CYS A 64 1.13 4.86 -3.44
CA CYS A 64 1.18 6.04 -4.29
C CYS A 64 -0.25 6.37 -4.72
N ILE A 65 -0.92 7.20 -3.93
CA ILE A 65 -2.36 7.48 -4.06
C ILE A 65 -2.58 8.96 -4.34
N GLY A 66 -3.77 9.33 -4.80
CA GLY A 66 -4.03 10.65 -5.33
C GLY A 66 -4.39 11.75 -4.34
N ASN A 67 -4.96 11.43 -3.17
CA ASN A 67 -5.46 12.46 -2.24
C ASN A 67 -5.55 11.97 -0.81
N ASP A 68 -5.75 12.94 0.11
CA ASP A 68 -5.77 12.70 1.55
C ASP A 68 -6.86 11.72 2.00
N ASP A 69 -8.06 11.86 1.46
CA ASP A 69 -9.19 11.01 1.88
C ASP A 69 -8.95 9.56 1.49
N ASP A 70 -8.38 9.33 0.32
CA ASP A 70 -8.04 7.98 -0.13
C ASP A 70 -6.92 7.38 0.72
N VAL A 71 -5.95 8.19 1.15
CA VAL A 71 -4.89 7.73 2.04
C VAL A 71 -5.48 7.30 3.39
N ARG A 72 -6.39 8.11 3.95
CA ARG A 72 -7.06 7.75 5.20
C ARG A 72 -7.80 6.44 5.09
N GLU A 73 -8.55 6.25 4.01
CA GLU A 73 -9.32 5.04 3.78
C GLU A 73 -8.42 3.81 3.66
N VAL A 74 -7.34 3.94 2.91
CA VAL A 74 -6.40 2.83 2.67
C VAL A 74 -5.67 2.43 3.95
N ILE A 75 -5.27 3.39 4.76
CA ILE A 75 -4.52 3.10 5.99
C ILE A 75 -5.46 2.75 7.14
N SER A 76 -6.44 3.59 7.43
CA SER A 76 -7.25 3.50 8.64
C SER A 76 -8.72 3.19 8.42
N GLY A 77 -9.15 2.96 7.19
CA GLY A 77 -10.52 2.57 6.89
C GLY A 77 -10.86 1.18 7.42
N GLU A 78 -12.11 0.78 7.27
CA GLU A 78 -12.60 -0.52 7.77
C GLU A 78 -11.79 -1.69 7.22
N ASN A 79 -11.46 -1.65 5.94
CA ASN A 79 -10.63 -2.66 5.29
C ASN A 79 -9.24 -2.13 4.98
N GLY A 80 -8.75 -1.21 5.82
CA GLY A 80 -7.46 -0.59 5.65
C GLY A 80 -6.30 -1.44 6.17
N ILE A 81 -5.10 -0.99 5.88
CA ILE A 81 -3.87 -1.70 6.25
C ILE A 81 -3.80 -1.95 7.76
N LEU A 82 -4.14 -0.95 8.57
CA LEU A 82 -4.01 -1.05 10.02
C LEU A 82 -4.96 -2.07 10.66
N SER A 83 -5.98 -2.52 9.93
CA SER A 83 -6.88 -3.54 10.47
C SER A 83 -6.25 -4.93 10.53
N SER A 84 -5.14 -5.14 9.85
CA SER A 84 -4.55 -6.47 9.68
C SER A 84 -3.04 -6.55 9.81
N ILE A 85 -2.33 -5.44 9.63
CA ILE A 85 -0.86 -5.47 9.65
C ILE A 85 -0.33 -5.76 11.06
N SER A 86 0.71 -6.58 11.12
CA SER A 86 1.34 -6.91 12.40
C SER A 86 2.24 -5.77 12.89
N PRO A 87 2.40 -5.62 14.23
CA PRO A 87 3.38 -4.67 14.76
C PRO A 87 4.77 -4.95 14.17
N GLY A 88 5.50 -3.89 13.89
CA GLY A 88 6.79 -3.98 13.21
C GLY A 88 6.70 -3.76 11.71
N GLY A 89 5.48 -3.71 11.16
CA GLY A 89 5.28 -3.45 9.75
C GLY A 89 5.69 -2.03 9.35
N ILE A 90 5.89 -1.83 8.07
CA ILE A 90 6.34 -0.55 7.51
C ILE A 90 5.42 -0.13 6.36
N ILE A 91 4.96 1.10 6.40
CA ILE A 91 4.21 1.72 5.30
C ILE A 91 5.07 2.85 4.74
N VAL A 92 5.39 2.75 3.45
CA VAL A 92 6.16 3.79 2.75
C VAL A 92 5.21 4.50 1.80
N ASP A 93 4.91 5.76 2.12
CA ASP A 93 3.91 6.53 1.39
C ASP A 93 4.58 7.54 0.45
N HIS A 94 4.45 7.30 -0.85
CA HIS A 94 4.95 8.20 -1.88
C HIS A 94 3.89 9.21 -2.34
N THR A 95 2.74 9.23 -1.69
CA THR A 95 1.68 10.17 -2.02
C THR A 95 2.06 11.58 -1.55
N THR A 96 1.82 12.58 -2.39
CA THR A 96 1.94 13.97 -1.97
C THR A 96 0.70 14.31 -1.14
N THR A 97 0.88 14.46 0.17
CA THR A 97 -0.22 14.72 1.10
C THR A 97 0.04 15.96 1.93
N SER A 98 -1.00 16.43 2.63
CA SER A 98 -0.85 17.54 3.57
C SER A 98 -0.03 17.11 4.78
N SER A 99 0.63 18.09 5.43
CA SER A 99 1.38 17.81 6.65
C SER A 99 0.46 17.36 7.78
N ILE A 100 -0.80 17.83 7.78
CA ILE A 100 -1.79 17.41 8.77
C ILE A 100 -2.09 15.94 8.63
N LEU A 101 -2.33 15.46 7.41
CA LEU A 101 -2.59 14.06 7.16
C LEU A 101 -1.38 13.20 7.52
N SER A 102 -0.18 13.61 7.13
CA SER A 102 1.04 12.87 7.44
C SER A 102 1.21 12.67 8.93
N SER A 103 0.95 13.72 9.72
CA SER A 103 1.02 13.66 11.18
C SER A 103 -0.06 12.73 11.75
N GLU A 104 -1.28 12.82 11.23
CA GLU A 104 -2.40 11.96 11.64
C GLU A 104 -2.09 10.49 11.40
N MET A 105 -1.64 10.15 10.19
CA MET A 105 -1.33 8.77 9.84
C MET A 105 -0.14 8.23 10.61
N SER A 106 0.88 9.05 10.80
CA SER A 106 2.05 8.69 11.59
C SER A 106 1.67 8.33 13.03
N GLU A 107 0.79 9.13 13.63
CA GLU A 107 0.32 8.87 14.98
C GLU A 107 -0.50 7.59 15.08
N MET A 108 -1.41 7.38 14.14
CA MET A 108 -2.24 6.17 14.11
C MET A 108 -1.39 4.91 13.92
N CYS A 109 -0.41 4.97 13.04
CA CYS A 109 0.50 3.87 12.80
C CYS A 109 1.35 3.58 14.04
N LEU A 110 1.85 4.62 14.69
CA LEU A 110 2.66 4.46 15.90
C LEU A 110 1.89 3.71 16.99
N LYS A 111 0.61 4.01 17.17
CA LYS A 111 -0.24 3.33 18.16
C LYS A 111 -0.37 1.83 17.88
N LYS A 112 -0.22 1.43 16.65
CA LYS A 112 -0.27 0.00 16.24
C LYS A 112 1.11 -0.63 16.14
N GLY A 113 2.18 0.11 16.46
CA GLY A 113 3.54 -0.39 16.32
C GLY A 113 4.01 -0.49 14.88
N VAL A 114 3.47 0.33 13.99
CA VAL A 114 3.78 0.34 12.56
C VAL A 114 4.54 1.62 12.21
N HIS A 115 5.58 1.48 11.41
CA HIS A 115 6.36 2.62 10.94
C HIS A 115 5.71 3.21 9.68
N TYR A 116 5.53 4.52 9.69
CA TYR A 116 4.98 5.26 8.56
C TYR A 116 6.03 6.28 8.09
N ILE A 117 6.41 6.18 6.85
CA ILE A 117 7.48 7.02 6.29
C ILE A 117 6.94 7.86 5.13
#